data_231180dc9433188fe660cdbf8443764f
#
_entry.id   231180dc9433188fe660cdbf8443764f
#
_cell.length_a   1.000
_cell.length_b   1.000
_cell.length_c   1.000
_cell.angle_alpha   90.00
_cell.angle_beta   90.00
_cell.angle_gamma   90.00
#
_symmetry.space_group_name_H-M   'P 1'
#
loop_
_entity.id
_entity.type
_entity.pdbx_description
1 polymer ?
#
loop_
_entity_poly.entity_id
_entity_poly.type
_entity_poly.pdbx_seq_one_letter_code
_entity_poly.pdbx_strand_id
1 'polypeptide(L)'
;MAAQDVFDRSMDEDIALGNMWYEQEFKRSFTLLDMVGFSFSIVTCWTALSGVFIIGIQAGGPPVMIFGWIGVCVFTMLIALAMAEMCSRWPVAGGQYSWVAMLAPPRISRQLSYITGWFMLTGLLAMGAVNNSFGSNYILGQVNLVFPDFVIERWHTVLVAWAVGLFSLAVNVFAPHALHRLSRFVLMWNIVSFIIVITTLLATNHQKQDTGFVFHEFRNTTGFGASMATIVGILQSFFGMCCYDAPSHMTEEMTHASRDAPKAIIMSVMMGAVSGLLFLLTLCFCMGDIEATANSSTGVPVIQIFYDSTQSKSGTCILASMITVIIVMCSIGLLAEGSRSVYAFARDRGLPFSGLLSQVEPKKKIPLNAIFLTVAVQLGLNAIYFGAKTGFETVISIATTGFYVSYSLVFFARLLGYFFHHQASSFDGPYSLPLPVSLGFSAIGLLFLLFASITFNFPSDAPVTFQSMNYTSAAIGLVTLLSLLTWFTTATHRFVGPSDVKHLVVNGIGSAQTLQPTDEDGSSTSKENNGKIFS
;
A
#
# COMPACT_ATOMS: atom_id res chain seq x y z
N MET A 1 -22.53 -14.42 -28.07
CA MET A 1 -22.13 -15.16 -26.88
C MET A 1 -21.14 -14.33 -26.02
N ALA A 2 -19.94 -14.00 -26.46
CA ALA A 2 -18.99 -13.23 -25.66
C ALA A 2 -19.46 -11.82 -25.24
N ALA A 3 -20.18 -11.08 -26.07
CA ALA A 3 -20.69 -9.75 -25.74
C ALA A 3 -21.86 -9.80 -24.74
N GLN A 4 -22.67 -10.83 -24.79
CA GLN A 4 -23.77 -11.10 -23.87
C GLN A 4 -23.24 -11.51 -22.49
N ASP A 5 -22.21 -12.37 -22.45
CA ASP A 5 -21.52 -12.76 -21.22
C ASP A 5 -20.84 -11.57 -20.52
N VAL A 6 -20.31 -10.61 -21.27
CA VAL A 6 -19.71 -9.38 -20.72
C VAL A 6 -20.79 -8.45 -20.18
N PHE A 7 -21.93 -8.32 -20.86
CA PHE A 7 -23.06 -7.49 -20.43
C PHE A 7 -23.72 -8.06 -19.16
N ASP A 8 -24.01 -9.37 -19.12
CA ASP A 8 -24.62 -10.01 -17.95
C ASP A 8 -23.72 -9.94 -16.71
N ARG A 9 -22.39 -10.09 -16.88
CA ARG A 9 -21.42 -9.99 -15.79
C ARG A 9 -21.21 -8.56 -15.29
N SER A 10 -21.28 -7.56 -16.18
CA SER A 10 -21.23 -6.15 -15.74
C SER A 10 -22.47 -5.77 -14.92
N MET A 11 -23.60 -6.37 -15.21
CA MET A 11 -24.84 -6.19 -14.47
C MET A 11 -24.76 -6.84 -13.09
N ASP A 12 -24.11 -8.00 -12.94
CA ASP A 12 -23.89 -8.64 -11.64
C ASP A 12 -22.98 -7.80 -10.72
N GLU A 13 -21.94 -7.16 -11.27
CA GLU A 13 -21.05 -6.27 -10.54
C GLU A 13 -21.75 -4.94 -10.15
N ASP A 14 -22.64 -4.41 -11.00
CA ASP A 14 -23.46 -3.23 -10.68
C ASP A 14 -24.49 -3.55 -9.58
N ILE A 15 -25.07 -4.75 -9.60
CA ILE A 15 -25.96 -5.26 -8.55
C ILE A 15 -25.18 -5.42 -7.24
N ALA A 16 -23.94 -5.92 -7.29
CA ALA A 16 -23.10 -6.07 -6.10
C ALA A 16 -22.77 -4.73 -5.45
N LEU A 17 -22.42 -3.70 -6.25
CA LEU A 17 -22.18 -2.33 -5.80
C LEU A 17 -23.47 -1.68 -5.28
N GLY A 18 -24.60 -1.83 -6.00
CA GLY A 18 -25.90 -1.32 -5.60
C GLY A 18 -26.41 -1.93 -4.30
N ASN A 19 -26.10 -3.20 -4.03
CA ASN A 19 -26.38 -3.86 -2.75
C ASN A 19 -25.64 -3.22 -1.57
N MET A 20 -24.58 -2.45 -1.83
CA MET A 20 -23.81 -1.68 -0.84
C MET A 20 -24.11 -0.18 -0.86
N TRP A 21 -25.18 0.25 -1.54
CA TRP A 21 -25.62 1.64 -1.69
C TRP A 21 -24.63 2.55 -2.42
N TYR A 22 -23.76 2.00 -3.29
CA TYR A 22 -22.85 2.76 -4.11
C TYR A 22 -23.29 2.79 -5.57
N GLU A 23 -23.13 3.95 -6.21
CA GLU A 23 -23.31 4.12 -7.64
C GLU A 23 -21.96 4.01 -8.34
N GLN A 24 -21.97 3.49 -9.57
CA GLN A 24 -20.77 3.37 -10.40
C GLN A 24 -20.36 4.73 -10.95
N GLU A 25 -19.34 5.35 -10.36
CA GLU A 25 -18.86 6.67 -10.79
C GLU A 25 -17.64 6.60 -11.73
N PHE A 26 -16.80 5.57 -11.55
CA PHE A 26 -15.59 5.40 -12.33
C PHE A 26 -15.82 4.57 -13.60
N LYS A 27 -14.94 4.78 -14.60
CA LYS A 27 -14.96 3.96 -15.82
C LYS A 27 -14.22 2.65 -15.57
N ARG A 28 -14.90 1.51 -15.77
CA ARG A 28 -14.27 0.18 -15.72
C ARG A 28 -13.38 -0.03 -16.92
N SER A 29 -12.06 -0.05 -16.71
CA SER A 29 -11.05 -0.18 -17.76
C SER A 29 -9.97 -1.20 -17.47
N PHE A 30 -9.84 -1.65 -16.20
CA PHE A 30 -8.81 -2.61 -15.79
C PHE A 30 -9.27 -4.04 -15.98
N THR A 31 -8.49 -4.82 -16.74
CA THR A 31 -8.57 -6.28 -16.81
C THR A 31 -7.72 -6.92 -15.72
N LEU A 32 -7.81 -8.25 -15.55
CA LEU A 32 -6.93 -8.99 -14.62
C LEU A 32 -5.44 -8.69 -14.86
N LEU A 33 -4.99 -8.72 -16.11
CA LEU A 33 -3.58 -8.47 -16.44
C LEU A 33 -3.14 -7.05 -16.10
N ASP A 34 -4.00 -6.07 -16.37
CA ASP A 34 -3.74 -4.67 -16.03
C ASP A 34 -3.65 -4.50 -14.51
N MET A 35 -4.52 -5.20 -13.76
CA MET A 35 -4.55 -5.13 -12.30
C MET A 35 -3.37 -5.87 -11.65
N VAL A 36 -2.97 -7.01 -12.17
CA VAL A 36 -1.74 -7.68 -11.73
C VAL A 36 -0.53 -6.79 -11.99
N GLY A 37 -0.48 -6.12 -13.15
CA GLY A 37 0.57 -5.16 -13.47
C GLY A 37 0.57 -3.95 -12.52
N PHE A 38 -0.60 -3.40 -12.24
CA PHE A 38 -0.78 -2.30 -11.28
C PHE A 38 -0.31 -2.72 -9.88
N SER A 39 -0.84 -3.83 -9.36
CA SER A 39 -0.48 -4.33 -8.05
C SER A 39 1.01 -4.67 -7.95
N PHE A 40 1.57 -5.39 -8.93
CA PHE A 40 2.98 -5.73 -8.94
C PHE A 40 3.88 -4.50 -9.13
N SER A 41 3.40 -3.43 -9.78
CA SER A 41 4.14 -2.18 -9.88
C SER A 41 4.22 -1.42 -8.54
N ILE A 42 3.25 -1.63 -7.65
CA ILE A 42 3.20 -1.03 -6.31
C ILE A 42 3.94 -1.91 -5.31
N VAL A 43 3.66 -3.21 -5.28
CA VAL A 43 4.32 -4.16 -4.38
C VAL A 43 5.82 -4.30 -4.69
N THR A 44 6.26 -4.11 -5.91
CA THR A 44 7.64 -4.21 -6.49
C THR A 44 8.73 -4.66 -5.52
N CYS A 45 8.56 -5.82 -4.90
CA CYS A 45 9.35 -6.28 -3.75
C CYS A 45 10.86 -6.12 -3.93
N TRP A 46 11.40 -6.49 -5.10
CA TRP A 46 12.83 -6.43 -5.35
C TRP A 46 13.37 -4.99 -5.44
N THR A 47 12.60 -4.03 -5.98
CA THR A 47 13.01 -2.63 -6.01
C THR A 47 12.77 -1.95 -4.66
N ALA A 48 11.69 -2.30 -3.96
CA ALA A 48 11.45 -1.82 -2.60
C ALA A 48 12.56 -2.28 -1.63
N LEU A 49 12.96 -3.56 -1.72
CA LEU A 49 14.10 -4.10 -0.95
C LEU A 49 15.40 -3.34 -1.25
N SER A 50 15.61 -2.90 -2.49
CA SER A 50 16.80 -2.12 -2.85
C SER A 50 16.88 -0.77 -2.12
N GLY A 51 15.73 -0.17 -1.84
CA GLY A 51 15.64 1.12 -1.11
C GLY A 51 15.88 1.01 0.39
N VAL A 52 15.60 -0.14 0.99
CA VAL A 52 15.77 -0.41 2.44
C VAL A 52 16.90 -1.41 2.72
N PHE A 53 17.72 -1.73 1.73
CA PHE A 53 18.77 -2.75 1.82
C PHE A 53 19.78 -2.48 2.95
N ILE A 54 20.04 -1.21 3.24
CA ILE A 54 20.93 -0.76 4.31
C ILE A 54 20.50 -1.29 5.70
N ILE A 55 19.20 -1.37 5.97
CA ILE A 55 18.65 -1.83 7.25
C ILE A 55 19.07 -3.28 7.52
N GLY A 56 18.93 -4.14 6.50
CA GLY A 56 19.32 -5.54 6.60
C GLY A 56 20.84 -5.74 6.73
N ILE A 57 21.64 -4.97 5.99
CA ILE A 57 23.11 -5.04 6.05
C ILE A 57 23.59 -4.74 7.47
N GLN A 58 23.07 -3.68 8.09
CA GLN A 58 23.51 -3.22 9.41
C GLN A 58 22.99 -4.10 10.54
N ALA A 59 21.82 -4.70 10.38
CA ALA A 59 21.09 -5.39 11.44
C ALA A 59 20.96 -6.90 11.16
N GLY A 60 22.05 -7.63 11.26
CA GLY A 60 22.11 -9.08 11.12
C GLY A 60 22.73 -9.60 9.81
N GLY A 61 22.82 -8.74 8.79
CA GLY A 61 23.46 -9.07 7.50
C GLY A 61 22.67 -10.07 6.65
N PRO A 62 23.34 -10.72 5.66
CA PRO A 62 22.70 -11.58 4.67
C PRO A 62 21.78 -12.68 5.23
N PRO A 63 22.15 -13.43 6.30
CA PRO A 63 21.27 -14.46 6.84
C PRO A 63 19.91 -13.92 7.31
N VAL A 64 19.91 -12.78 8.03
CA VAL A 64 18.67 -12.17 8.52
C VAL A 64 17.83 -11.66 7.37
N MET A 65 18.46 -11.11 6.32
CA MET A 65 17.76 -10.65 5.12
C MET A 65 17.06 -11.80 4.40
N ILE A 66 17.74 -12.92 4.17
CA ILE A 66 17.23 -14.06 3.40
C ILE A 66 16.17 -14.84 4.19
N PHE A 67 16.51 -15.27 5.41
CA PHE A 67 15.58 -16.07 6.22
C PHE A 67 14.41 -15.23 6.73
N GLY A 68 14.65 -13.95 7.05
CA GLY A 68 13.60 -13.00 7.38
C GLY A 68 12.62 -12.81 6.21
N TRP A 69 13.13 -12.67 4.98
CA TRP A 69 12.31 -12.58 3.78
C TRP A 69 11.41 -13.80 3.59
N ILE A 70 11.98 -15.01 3.67
CA ILE A 70 11.22 -16.25 3.54
C ILE A 70 10.11 -16.32 4.59
N GLY A 71 10.42 -16.04 5.86
CA GLY A 71 9.44 -16.04 6.94
C GLY A 71 8.32 -15.02 6.71
N VAL A 72 8.66 -13.78 6.38
CA VAL A 72 7.67 -12.73 6.09
C VAL A 72 6.79 -13.11 4.90
N CYS A 73 7.35 -13.64 3.82
CA CYS A 73 6.58 -14.06 2.64
C CYS A 73 5.55 -15.14 2.97
N VAL A 74 5.90 -16.13 3.80
CA VAL A 74 4.97 -17.18 4.23
C VAL A 74 3.77 -16.58 4.97
N PHE A 75 4.02 -15.75 5.99
CA PHE A 75 2.93 -15.12 6.75
C PHE A 75 2.11 -14.15 5.91
N THR A 76 2.76 -13.35 5.06
CA THR A 76 2.07 -12.43 4.16
C THR A 76 1.19 -13.17 3.16
N MET A 77 1.59 -14.35 2.68
CA MET A 77 0.75 -15.16 1.79
C MET A 77 -0.53 -15.63 2.51
N LEU A 78 -0.46 -16.04 3.79
CA LEU A 78 -1.65 -16.41 4.57
C LEU A 78 -2.60 -15.20 4.71
N ILE A 79 -2.05 -14.03 4.99
CA ILE A 79 -2.80 -12.77 5.08
C ILE A 79 -3.44 -12.41 3.74
N ALA A 80 -2.69 -12.49 2.65
CA ALA A 80 -3.18 -12.19 1.30
C ALA A 80 -4.33 -13.12 0.87
N LEU A 81 -4.25 -14.41 1.18
CA LEU A 81 -5.32 -15.37 0.93
C LEU A 81 -6.61 -15.01 1.69
N ALA A 82 -6.49 -14.63 2.96
CA ALA A 82 -7.64 -14.20 3.77
C ALA A 82 -8.21 -12.84 3.31
N MET A 83 -7.35 -11.88 2.93
CA MET A 83 -7.81 -10.59 2.38
C MET A 83 -8.46 -10.76 0.99
N ALA A 84 -7.95 -11.66 0.17
CA ALA A 84 -8.54 -12.00 -1.12
C ALA A 84 -9.98 -12.53 -0.98
N GLU A 85 -10.27 -13.32 0.07
CA GLU A 85 -11.62 -13.78 0.38
C GLU A 85 -12.56 -12.58 0.69
N MET A 86 -12.10 -11.62 1.50
CA MET A 86 -12.87 -10.43 1.83
C MET A 86 -13.09 -9.53 0.61
N CYS A 87 -12.05 -9.35 -0.20
CA CYS A 87 -12.11 -8.59 -1.45
C CYS A 87 -13.07 -9.22 -2.47
N SER A 88 -13.11 -10.57 -2.54
CA SER A 88 -14.05 -11.29 -3.40
C SER A 88 -15.51 -11.07 -3.00
N ARG A 89 -15.76 -10.98 -1.70
CA ARG A 89 -17.11 -10.80 -1.16
C ARG A 89 -17.58 -9.34 -1.24
N TRP A 90 -16.67 -8.40 -0.95
CA TRP A 90 -16.97 -6.96 -0.91
C TRP A 90 -15.94 -6.19 -1.75
N PRO A 91 -16.10 -6.17 -3.08
CA PRO A 91 -15.17 -5.51 -4.00
C PRO A 91 -15.47 -4.01 -4.12
N VAL A 92 -15.19 -3.25 -3.07
CA VAL A 92 -15.39 -1.79 -3.02
C VAL A 92 -14.06 -1.07 -2.80
N ALA A 93 -13.91 0.12 -3.38
CA ALA A 93 -12.68 0.91 -3.31
C ALA A 93 -12.27 1.34 -1.89
N GLY A 94 -13.18 1.23 -0.93
CA GLY A 94 -12.88 1.46 0.47
C GLY A 94 -11.92 0.43 1.09
N GLY A 95 -11.81 -0.76 0.54
CA GLY A 95 -10.89 -1.80 1.03
C GLY A 95 -11.09 -2.11 2.51
N GLN A 96 -10.03 -1.99 3.32
CA GLN A 96 -9.97 -2.43 4.71
C GLN A 96 -11.07 -1.84 5.60
N TYR A 97 -11.30 -0.52 5.56
CA TYR A 97 -12.31 0.08 6.44
C TYR A 97 -13.72 -0.39 6.09
N SER A 98 -13.97 -0.67 4.81
CA SER A 98 -15.24 -1.24 4.36
C SER A 98 -15.41 -2.67 4.87
N TRP A 99 -14.37 -3.49 4.78
CA TRP A 99 -14.42 -4.86 5.31
C TRP A 99 -14.62 -4.87 6.83
N VAL A 100 -13.97 -3.96 7.56
CA VAL A 100 -14.18 -3.80 9.01
C VAL A 100 -15.63 -3.43 9.33
N ALA A 101 -16.25 -2.54 8.54
CA ALA A 101 -17.65 -2.17 8.72
C ALA A 101 -18.60 -3.38 8.59
N MET A 102 -18.28 -4.32 7.67
CA MET A 102 -19.10 -5.52 7.43
C MET A 102 -18.85 -6.65 8.44
N LEU A 103 -17.60 -6.74 8.95
CA LEU A 103 -17.16 -7.86 9.79
C LEU A 103 -17.33 -7.62 11.27
N ALA A 104 -17.19 -6.37 11.73
CA ALA A 104 -17.23 -6.04 13.15
C ALA A 104 -18.67 -6.14 13.73
N PRO A 105 -18.81 -6.43 15.03
CA PRO A 105 -20.10 -6.37 15.71
C PRO A 105 -20.77 -5.00 15.55
N PRO A 106 -22.10 -4.93 15.31
CA PRO A 106 -22.81 -3.68 14.96
C PRO A 106 -22.59 -2.52 15.94
N ARG A 107 -22.38 -2.82 17.23
CA ARG A 107 -22.15 -1.80 18.27
C ARG A 107 -20.88 -0.99 18.10
N ILE A 108 -19.83 -1.60 17.53
CA ILE A 108 -18.49 -1.00 17.39
C ILE A 108 -18.02 -0.90 15.93
N SER A 109 -18.79 -1.46 15.00
CA SER A 109 -18.47 -1.53 13.58
C SER A 109 -18.09 -0.15 13.01
N ARG A 110 -18.91 0.84 13.28
CA ARG A 110 -18.77 2.20 12.79
C ARG A 110 -17.49 2.88 13.30
N GLN A 111 -17.19 2.76 14.61
CA GLN A 111 -15.99 3.33 15.23
C GLN A 111 -14.72 2.64 14.72
N LEU A 112 -14.76 1.30 14.67
CA LEU A 112 -13.63 0.50 14.24
C LEU A 112 -13.31 0.73 12.76
N SER A 113 -14.34 0.80 11.90
CA SER A 113 -14.23 1.15 10.49
C SER A 113 -13.60 2.54 10.31
N TYR A 114 -14.06 3.53 11.08
CA TYR A 114 -13.54 4.89 11.02
C TYR A 114 -12.05 4.97 11.34
N ILE A 115 -11.63 4.35 12.45
CA ILE A 115 -10.22 4.30 12.85
C ILE A 115 -9.39 3.58 11.79
N THR A 116 -9.90 2.46 11.27
CA THR A 116 -9.23 1.71 10.18
C THR A 116 -8.99 2.60 8.96
N GLY A 117 -9.97 3.40 8.56
CA GLY A 117 -9.84 4.33 7.43
C GLY A 117 -8.73 5.37 7.63
N TRP A 118 -8.59 5.92 8.83
CA TRP A 118 -7.50 6.86 9.16
C TRP A 118 -6.12 6.21 9.07
N PHE A 119 -5.94 5.00 9.64
CA PHE A 119 -4.66 4.29 9.56
C PHE A 119 -4.33 3.84 8.13
N MET A 120 -5.32 3.35 7.39
CA MET A 120 -5.18 2.99 5.97
C MET A 120 -4.71 4.18 5.14
N LEU A 121 -5.38 5.34 5.24
CA LEU A 121 -4.96 6.55 4.53
C LEU A 121 -3.56 7.02 4.94
N THR A 122 -3.23 6.95 6.23
CA THR A 122 -1.89 7.29 6.70
C THR A 122 -0.83 6.42 6.04
N GLY A 123 -1.06 5.10 5.96
CA GLY A 123 -0.17 4.17 5.29
C GLY A 123 0.01 4.52 3.81
N LEU A 124 -1.10 4.66 3.08
CA LEU A 124 -1.11 4.96 1.64
C LEU A 124 -0.42 6.28 1.28
N LEU A 125 -0.74 7.35 2.00
CA LEU A 125 -0.18 8.67 1.74
C LEU A 125 1.32 8.73 2.06
N ALA A 126 1.72 8.12 3.18
CA ALA A 126 3.13 8.06 3.57
C ALA A 126 3.95 7.16 2.63
N MET A 127 3.38 6.03 2.15
CA MET A 127 4.07 5.15 1.20
C MET A 127 4.38 5.86 -0.12
N GLY A 128 3.46 6.68 -0.62
CA GLY A 128 3.72 7.51 -1.79
C GLY A 128 4.88 8.50 -1.58
N ALA A 129 4.97 9.12 -0.40
CA ALA A 129 6.09 9.99 -0.05
C ALA A 129 7.42 9.23 0.05
N VAL A 130 7.44 8.04 0.67
CA VAL A 130 8.61 7.15 0.74
C VAL A 130 9.10 6.80 -0.66
N ASN A 131 8.20 6.40 -1.54
CA ASN A 131 8.55 6.00 -2.90
C ASN A 131 9.10 7.17 -3.73
N ASN A 132 8.56 8.39 -3.57
CA ASN A 132 9.13 9.61 -4.18
C ASN A 132 10.58 9.84 -3.71
N SER A 133 10.85 9.61 -2.42
CA SER A 133 12.21 9.71 -1.86
C SER A 133 13.14 8.62 -2.39
N PHE A 134 12.67 7.39 -2.59
CA PHE A 134 13.45 6.35 -3.25
C PHE A 134 13.84 6.75 -4.67
N GLY A 135 12.90 7.30 -5.44
CA GLY A 135 13.18 7.83 -6.77
C GLY A 135 14.26 8.91 -6.75
N SER A 136 14.18 9.82 -5.79
CA SER A 136 15.20 10.85 -5.58
C SER A 136 16.57 10.26 -5.25
N ASN A 137 16.65 9.33 -4.31
CA ASN A 137 17.91 8.72 -3.90
C ASN A 137 18.57 7.97 -5.07
N TYR A 138 17.79 7.24 -5.88
CA TYR A 138 18.34 6.57 -7.07
C TYR A 138 18.84 7.53 -8.14
N ILE A 139 18.13 8.63 -8.39
CA ILE A 139 18.55 9.66 -9.35
C ILE A 139 19.84 10.35 -8.86
N LEU A 140 19.86 10.81 -7.62
CA LEU A 140 21.01 11.50 -7.05
C LEU A 140 22.21 10.58 -6.85
N GLY A 141 22.00 9.32 -6.49
CA GLY A 141 23.06 8.32 -6.38
C GLY A 141 23.75 8.06 -7.72
N GLN A 142 23.00 8.04 -8.81
CA GLN A 142 23.58 7.94 -10.16
C GLN A 142 24.36 9.19 -10.54
N VAL A 143 23.88 10.39 -10.17
CA VAL A 143 24.62 11.64 -10.40
C VAL A 143 25.93 11.64 -9.63
N ASN A 144 25.93 11.25 -8.34
CA ASN A 144 27.14 11.16 -7.53
C ASN A 144 28.16 10.13 -8.08
N LEU A 145 27.67 8.98 -8.59
CA LEU A 145 28.52 7.97 -9.21
C LEU A 145 29.30 8.52 -10.43
N VAL A 146 28.62 9.32 -11.27
CA VAL A 146 29.21 9.92 -12.46
C VAL A 146 30.13 11.08 -12.10
N PHE A 147 29.65 11.94 -11.18
CA PHE A 147 30.33 13.14 -10.70
C PHE A 147 30.66 13.01 -9.20
N PRO A 148 31.80 12.39 -8.83
CA PRO A 148 32.13 12.12 -7.43
C PRO A 148 32.28 13.38 -6.56
N ASP A 149 32.60 14.53 -7.17
CA ASP A 149 32.70 15.81 -6.47
C ASP A 149 31.34 16.42 -6.11
N PHE A 150 30.24 15.88 -6.64
CA PHE A 150 28.90 16.33 -6.33
C PHE A 150 28.45 15.79 -4.98
N VAL A 151 28.38 16.68 -3.97
CA VAL A 151 27.88 16.33 -2.64
C VAL A 151 26.35 16.37 -2.62
N ILE A 152 25.72 15.25 -2.24
CA ILE A 152 24.27 15.17 -2.12
C ILE A 152 23.83 15.86 -0.83
N GLU A 153 23.19 17.03 -0.94
CA GLU A 153 22.60 17.75 0.17
C GLU A 153 21.11 17.41 0.34
N ARG A 154 20.55 17.66 1.53
CA ARG A 154 19.16 17.33 1.85
C ARG A 154 18.15 18.01 0.92
N TRP A 155 18.41 19.26 0.56
CA TRP A 155 17.51 20.00 -0.33
C TRP A 155 17.48 19.43 -1.77
N HIS A 156 18.59 18.87 -2.26
CA HIS A 156 18.60 18.14 -3.53
C HIS A 156 17.61 16.97 -3.47
N THR A 157 17.68 16.17 -2.40
CA THR A 157 16.81 15.00 -2.22
C THR A 157 15.33 15.41 -2.19
N VAL A 158 14.99 16.46 -1.44
CA VAL A 158 13.60 16.92 -1.36
C VAL A 158 13.09 17.45 -2.69
N LEU A 159 13.87 18.28 -3.38
CA LEU A 159 13.45 18.85 -4.68
C LEU A 159 13.26 17.77 -5.75
N VAL A 160 14.13 16.77 -5.80
CA VAL A 160 13.99 15.67 -6.76
C VAL A 160 12.81 14.78 -6.39
N ALA A 161 12.57 14.50 -5.09
CA ALA A 161 11.37 13.79 -4.63
C ALA A 161 10.08 14.54 -5.00
N TRP A 162 10.07 15.87 -4.84
CA TRP A 162 8.96 16.70 -5.30
C TRP A 162 8.77 16.65 -6.82
N ALA A 163 9.85 16.66 -7.60
CA ALA A 163 9.77 16.52 -9.05
C ALA A 163 9.13 15.19 -9.46
N VAL A 164 9.49 14.06 -8.79
CA VAL A 164 8.86 12.75 -9.00
C VAL A 164 7.37 12.78 -8.65
N GLY A 165 7.00 13.37 -7.49
CA GLY A 165 5.60 13.51 -7.07
C GLY A 165 4.79 14.39 -8.03
N LEU A 166 5.33 15.51 -8.50
CA LEU A 166 4.69 16.40 -9.46
C LEU A 166 4.55 15.77 -10.85
N PHE A 167 5.54 14.95 -11.27
CA PHE A 167 5.41 14.16 -12.49
C PHE A 167 4.28 13.14 -12.37
N SER A 168 4.17 12.46 -11.23
CA SER A 168 3.08 11.52 -10.94
C SER A 168 1.72 12.23 -10.93
N LEU A 169 1.64 13.44 -10.38
CA LEU A 169 0.45 14.30 -10.44
C LEU A 169 0.07 14.60 -11.89
N ALA A 170 1.05 15.04 -12.70
CA ALA A 170 0.81 15.37 -14.10
C ALA A 170 0.22 14.18 -14.88
N VAL A 171 0.76 12.98 -14.69
CA VAL A 171 0.25 11.77 -15.35
C VAL A 171 -1.18 11.45 -14.89
N ASN A 172 -1.45 11.48 -13.58
CA ASN A 172 -2.79 11.17 -13.03
C ASN A 172 -3.86 12.19 -13.47
N VAL A 173 -3.51 13.47 -13.65
CA VAL A 173 -4.46 14.51 -14.05
C VAL A 173 -4.64 14.61 -15.57
N PHE A 174 -3.54 14.53 -16.34
CA PHE A 174 -3.59 14.77 -17.79
C PHE A 174 -3.76 13.50 -18.61
N ALA A 175 -3.31 12.35 -18.10
CA ALA A 175 -3.34 11.08 -18.81
C ALA A 175 -4.00 9.93 -18.01
N PRO A 176 -5.15 10.12 -17.34
CA PRO A 176 -5.77 9.08 -16.50
C PRO A 176 -6.15 7.84 -17.31
N HIS A 177 -6.53 8.02 -18.58
CA HIS A 177 -6.88 6.91 -19.48
C HIS A 177 -5.67 6.06 -19.92
N ALA A 178 -4.45 6.54 -19.70
CA ALA A 178 -3.25 5.76 -19.98
C ALA A 178 -2.86 4.83 -18.82
N LEU A 179 -3.45 4.99 -17.63
CA LEU A 179 -3.03 4.28 -16.42
C LEU A 179 -3.06 2.75 -16.59
N HIS A 180 -4.12 2.19 -17.19
CA HIS A 180 -4.21 0.74 -17.45
C HIS A 180 -3.14 0.25 -18.44
N ARG A 181 -2.84 1.05 -19.51
CA ARG A 181 -1.75 0.71 -20.46
C ARG A 181 -0.39 0.82 -19.81
N LEU A 182 -0.22 1.84 -18.98
CA LEU A 182 1.01 2.05 -18.21
C LEU A 182 1.27 0.89 -17.26
N SER A 183 0.25 0.40 -16.54
CA SER A 183 0.34 -0.75 -15.65
C SER A 183 0.81 -2.01 -16.38
N ARG A 184 0.31 -2.26 -17.58
CA ARG A 184 0.76 -3.38 -18.42
C ARG A 184 2.22 -3.19 -18.90
N PHE A 185 2.57 -1.98 -19.31
CA PHE A 185 3.96 -1.66 -19.69
C PHE A 185 4.91 -1.87 -18.50
N VAL A 186 4.55 -1.38 -17.31
CA VAL A 186 5.37 -1.52 -16.10
C VAL A 186 5.56 -2.98 -15.71
N LEU A 187 4.54 -3.82 -15.84
CA LEU A 187 4.68 -5.26 -15.61
C LEU A 187 5.75 -5.88 -16.51
N MET A 188 5.69 -5.59 -17.81
CA MET A 188 6.68 -6.08 -18.77
C MET A 188 8.07 -5.52 -18.49
N TRP A 189 8.16 -4.21 -18.24
CA TRP A 189 9.42 -3.54 -17.90
C TRP A 189 10.04 -4.10 -16.62
N ASN A 190 9.22 -4.37 -15.61
CA ASN A 190 9.65 -4.93 -14.33
C ASN A 190 10.27 -6.32 -14.52
N ILE A 191 9.60 -7.21 -15.25
CA ILE A 191 10.09 -8.57 -15.52
C ILE A 191 11.41 -8.53 -16.34
N VAL A 192 11.44 -7.73 -17.41
CA VAL A 192 12.63 -7.62 -18.27
C VAL A 192 13.80 -7.03 -17.50
N SER A 193 13.59 -5.94 -16.76
CA SER A 193 14.63 -5.30 -15.95
C SER A 193 15.15 -6.24 -14.87
N PHE A 194 14.28 -6.99 -14.21
CA PHE A 194 14.65 -7.99 -13.21
C PHE A 194 15.60 -9.04 -13.79
N ILE A 195 15.25 -9.61 -14.95
CA ILE A 195 16.10 -10.61 -15.63
C ILE A 195 17.44 -10.01 -16.02
N ILE A 196 17.46 -8.80 -16.61
CA ILE A 196 18.69 -8.12 -17.02
C ILE A 196 19.58 -7.83 -15.81
N VAL A 197 19.03 -7.27 -14.74
CA VAL A 197 19.80 -6.93 -13.52
C VAL A 197 20.45 -8.17 -12.93
N ILE A 198 19.66 -9.24 -12.67
CA ILE A 198 20.20 -10.48 -12.08
C ILE A 198 21.25 -11.13 -12.97
N THR A 199 20.95 -11.31 -14.25
CA THR A 199 21.88 -11.97 -15.18
C THR A 199 23.17 -11.18 -15.35
N THR A 200 23.09 -9.85 -15.42
CA THR A 200 24.28 -9.00 -15.52
C THR A 200 25.14 -9.11 -14.26
N LEU A 201 24.57 -8.97 -13.06
CA LEU A 201 25.31 -9.08 -11.81
C LEU A 201 26.01 -10.44 -11.67
N LEU A 202 25.28 -11.53 -11.94
CA LEU A 202 25.84 -12.88 -11.84
C LEU A 202 26.92 -13.15 -12.90
N ALA A 203 26.83 -12.54 -14.08
CA ALA A 203 27.78 -12.74 -15.16
C ALA A 203 29.05 -11.87 -15.00
N THR A 204 28.90 -10.62 -14.52
CA THR A 204 30.02 -9.67 -14.45
C THR A 204 30.80 -9.73 -13.14
N ASN A 205 30.16 -10.16 -12.04
CA ASN A 205 30.84 -10.28 -10.76
C ASN A 205 31.76 -11.51 -10.74
N HIS A 206 33.07 -11.28 -10.67
CA HIS A 206 34.09 -12.32 -10.63
C HIS A 206 34.48 -12.74 -9.20
N GLN A 207 34.15 -11.95 -8.19
CA GLN A 207 34.48 -12.17 -6.78
C GLN A 207 33.22 -12.38 -5.96
N LYS A 208 32.53 -13.50 -6.20
CA LYS A 208 31.32 -13.84 -5.45
C LYS A 208 31.67 -14.25 -4.02
N GLN A 209 30.82 -13.84 -3.09
CA GLN A 209 30.88 -14.26 -1.69
C GLN A 209 30.61 -15.78 -1.58
N ASP A 210 31.18 -16.39 -0.55
CA ASP A 210 30.97 -17.80 -0.30
C ASP A 210 29.59 -18.07 0.38
N THR A 211 29.20 -19.32 0.42
CA THR A 211 27.93 -19.71 1.03
C THR A 211 27.91 -19.50 2.56
N GLY A 212 29.07 -19.57 3.22
CA GLY A 212 29.20 -19.31 4.65
C GLY A 212 28.84 -17.85 4.97
N PHE A 213 29.35 -16.90 4.17
CA PHE A 213 29.02 -15.49 4.28
C PHE A 213 27.50 -15.24 4.09
N VAL A 214 26.92 -15.82 3.06
CA VAL A 214 25.51 -15.55 2.68
C VAL A 214 24.52 -16.15 3.66
N PHE A 215 24.79 -17.33 4.22
CA PHE A 215 23.79 -18.05 5.01
C PHE A 215 24.10 -18.14 6.52
N HIS A 216 25.35 -17.88 6.94
CA HIS A 216 25.77 -18.13 8.32
C HIS A 216 26.43 -16.93 9.01
N GLU A 217 27.02 -15.99 8.26
CA GLU A 217 27.77 -14.90 8.86
C GLU A 217 26.83 -13.78 9.36
N PHE A 218 26.54 -13.81 10.66
CA PHE A 218 25.75 -12.78 11.32
C PHE A 218 26.61 -11.55 11.59
N ARG A 219 26.20 -10.39 11.04
CA ARG A 219 26.88 -9.10 11.25
C ARG A 219 25.91 -8.08 11.84
N ASN A 220 26.36 -7.36 12.83
CA ASN A 220 25.57 -6.39 13.55
C ASN A 220 26.37 -5.15 13.88
N THR A 221 25.96 -4.03 13.31
CA THR A 221 26.56 -2.70 13.56
C THR A 221 25.60 -1.76 14.29
N THR A 222 24.39 -2.24 14.68
CA THR A 222 23.33 -1.41 15.29
C THR A 222 23.61 -1.03 16.75
N GLY A 223 24.59 -1.66 17.40
CA GLY A 223 24.81 -1.49 18.84
C GLY A 223 23.86 -2.27 19.75
N PHE A 224 22.83 -2.94 19.22
CA PHE A 224 21.94 -3.84 19.96
C PHE A 224 22.53 -5.24 20.10
N GLY A 225 22.00 -6.03 21.04
CA GLY A 225 22.28 -7.46 21.11
C GLY A 225 21.71 -8.22 19.89
N ALA A 226 22.25 -9.42 19.60
CA ALA A 226 21.92 -10.18 18.38
C ALA A 226 20.43 -10.39 18.15
N SER A 227 19.65 -10.70 19.17
CA SER A 227 18.19 -10.92 19.06
C SER A 227 17.47 -9.66 18.62
N MET A 228 17.80 -8.50 19.19
CA MET A 228 17.18 -7.23 18.82
C MET A 228 17.61 -6.77 17.44
N ALA A 229 18.90 -6.93 17.09
CA ALA A 229 19.40 -6.66 15.75
C ALA A 229 18.67 -7.52 14.69
N THR A 230 18.42 -8.80 14.97
CA THR A 230 17.64 -9.67 14.08
C THR A 230 16.22 -9.12 13.87
N ILE A 231 15.54 -8.68 14.93
CA ILE A 231 14.19 -8.09 14.84
C ILE A 231 14.22 -6.82 13.99
N VAL A 232 15.20 -5.93 14.19
CA VAL A 232 15.36 -4.71 13.40
C VAL A 232 15.68 -5.06 11.94
N GLY A 233 16.55 -6.03 11.69
CA GLY A 233 16.92 -6.46 10.32
C GLY A 233 15.74 -7.03 9.52
N ILE A 234 14.79 -7.70 10.16
CA ILE A 234 13.58 -8.22 9.49
C ILE A 234 12.67 -7.09 9.01
N LEU A 235 12.76 -5.86 9.55
CA LEU A 235 11.92 -4.72 9.14
C LEU A 235 12.03 -4.43 7.64
N GLN A 236 13.19 -4.63 7.02
CA GLN A 236 13.30 -4.52 5.56
C GLN A 236 12.38 -5.49 4.82
N SER A 237 12.22 -6.71 5.33
CA SER A 237 11.35 -7.73 4.73
C SER A 237 9.87 -7.38 4.90
N PHE A 238 9.49 -6.85 6.06
CA PHE A 238 8.14 -6.33 6.29
C PHE A 238 7.81 -5.18 5.35
N PHE A 239 8.74 -4.23 5.16
CA PHE A 239 8.55 -3.13 4.23
C PHE A 239 8.46 -3.62 2.78
N GLY A 240 9.38 -4.52 2.38
CA GLY A 240 9.42 -5.05 1.02
C GLY A 240 8.18 -5.85 0.61
N MET A 241 7.43 -6.39 1.58
CA MET A 241 6.20 -7.16 1.34
C MET A 241 4.98 -6.40 1.91
N CYS A 242 4.80 -5.15 1.49
CA CYS A 242 3.67 -4.29 1.87
C CYS A 242 2.83 -3.91 0.64
N CYS A 243 1.69 -3.24 0.82
CA CYS A 243 0.83 -2.71 -0.24
C CYS A 243 0.20 -3.74 -1.19
N TYR A 244 0.13 -5.02 -0.80
CA TYR A 244 -0.47 -6.08 -1.64
C TYR A 244 -1.99 -5.98 -1.74
N ASP A 245 -2.62 -5.10 -0.98
CA ASP A 245 -4.04 -4.76 -1.01
C ASP A 245 -4.42 -3.77 -2.11
N ALA A 246 -3.45 -3.20 -2.84
CA ALA A 246 -3.65 -2.21 -3.89
C ALA A 246 -4.79 -2.53 -4.87
N PRO A 247 -5.02 -3.79 -5.32
CA PRO A 247 -6.18 -4.13 -6.14
C PRO A 247 -7.52 -3.83 -5.47
N SER A 248 -7.62 -3.88 -4.14
CA SER A 248 -8.88 -3.62 -3.43
C SER A 248 -9.34 -2.17 -3.53
N HIS A 249 -8.41 -1.22 -3.67
CA HIS A 249 -8.70 0.20 -3.80
C HIS A 249 -9.07 0.63 -5.23
N MET A 250 -8.87 -0.28 -6.21
CA MET A 250 -9.15 -0.04 -7.62
C MET A 250 -10.33 -0.88 -8.14
N THR A 251 -11.05 -1.58 -7.28
CA THR A 251 -12.14 -2.51 -7.63
C THR A 251 -13.23 -1.85 -8.47
N GLU A 252 -13.58 -0.59 -8.20
CA GLU A 252 -14.61 0.15 -8.94
C GLU A 252 -14.16 0.52 -10.38
N GLU A 253 -12.88 0.43 -10.70
CA GLU A 253 -12.33 0.60 -12.06
C GLU A 253 -12.10 -0.74 -12.79
N MET A 254 -12.36 -1.89 -12.15
CA MET A 254 -12.19 -3.23 -12.72
C MET A 254 -13.43 -3.72 -13.46
N THR A 255 -13.23 -4.53 -14.49
CA THR A 255 -14.33 -5.16 -15.26
C THR A 255 -14.97 -6.33 -14.52
N HIS A 256 -14.20 -7.08 -13.71
CA HIS A 256 -14.64 -8.25 -12.93
C HIS A 256 -14.00 -8.25 -11.56
N ALA A 257 -14.33 -7.25 -10.73
CA ALA A 257 -13.67 -6.97 -9.48
C ALA A 257 -13.73 -8.13 -8.47
N SER A 258 -14.91 -8.72 -8.26
CA SER A 258 -15.12 -9.80 -7.29
C SER A 258 -14.30 -11.06 -7.57
N ARG A 259 -13.91 -11.28 -8.82
CA ARG A 259 -13.15 -12.45 -9.27
C ARG A 259 -11.67 -12.16 -9.49
N ASP A 260 -11.35 -11.00 -10.05
CA ASP A 260 -10.01 -10.70 -10.57
C ASP A 260 -9.16 -9.93 -9.55
N ALA A 261 -9.76 -9.09 -8.66
CA ALA A 261 -9.01 -8.43 -7.60
C ALA A 261 -8.39 -9.44 -6.60
N PRO A 262 -9.11 -10.47 -6.10
CA PRO A 262 -8.52 -11.52 -5.27
C PRO A 262 -7.32 -12.21 -5.90
N LYS A 263 -7.42 -12.53 -7.19
CA LYS A 263 -6.31 -13.15 -7.93
C LYS A 263 -5.11 -12.22 -8.05
N ALA A 264 -5.36 -10.92 -8.32
CA ALA A 264 -4.30 -9.94 -8.41
C ALA A 264 -3.56 -9.79 -7.07
N ILE A 265 -4.26 -9.78 -5.93
CA ILE A 265 -3.65 -9.77 -4.59
C ILE A 265 -2.73 -10.98 -4.40
N ILE A 266 -3.21 -12.20 -4.65
CA ILE A 266 -2.44 -13.43 -4.46
C ILE A 266 -1.24 -13.50 -5.42
N MET A 267 -1.45 -13.16 -6.69
CA MET A 267 -0.41 -13.20 -7.72
C MET A 267 0.70 -12.19 -7.44
N SER A 268 0.37 -10.97 -7.00
CA SER A 268 1.38 -9.96 -6.67
C SER A 268 2.26 -10.37 -5.49
N VAL A 269 1.69 -10.96 -4.44
CA VAL A 269 2.45 -11.50 -3.30
C VAL A 269 3.36 -12.65 -3.75
N MET A 270 2.86 -13.57 -4.56
CA MET A 270 3.65 -14.70 -5.06
C MET A 270 4.81 -14.24 -5.95
N MET A 271 4.54 -13.36 -6.91
CA MET A 271 5.57 -12.80 -7.80
C MET A 271 6.60 -12.00 -6.99
N GLY A 272 6.13 -11.22 -6.01
CA GLY A 272 6.98 -10.46 -5.10
C GLY A 272 7.89 -11.34 -4.26
N ALA A 273 7.35 -12.40 -3.66
CA ALA A 273 8.10 -13.34 -2.82
C ALA A 273 9.26 -13.99 -3.60
N VAL A 274 8.98 -14.47 -4.81
CA VAL A 274 9.99 -15.11 -5.66
C VAL A 274 11.02 -14.10 -6.16
N SER A 275 10.59 -12.97 -6.71
CA SER A 275 11.51 -11.97 -7.25
C SER A 275 12.37 -11.32 -6.15
N GLY A 276 11.79 -11.03 -4.98
CA GLY A 276 12.53 -10.50 -3.84
C GLY A 276 13.58 -11.47 -3.31
N LEU A 277 13.25 -12.78 -3.19
CA LEU A 277 14.22 -13.79 -2.76
C LEU A 277 15.40 -13.91 -3.72
N LEU A 278 15.11 -14.04 -5.02
CA LEU A 278 16.17 -14.16 -6.04
C LEU A 278 17.05 -12.91 -6.10
N PHE A 279 16.45 -11.73 -5.92
CA PHE A 279 17.20 -10.47 -5.90
C PHE A 279 18.09 -10.38 -4.65
N LEU A 280 17.57 -10.69 -3.45
CA LEU A 280 18.36 -10.70 -2.21
C LEU A 280 19.53 -11.69 -2.31
N LEU A 281 19.28 -12.90 -2.78
CA LEU A 281 20.33 -13.90 -2.99
C LEU A 281 21.41 -13.34 -3.94
N THR A 282 20.99 -12.78 -5.07
CA THR A 282 21.94 -12.20 -6.05
C THR A 282 22.77 -11.08 -5.44
N LEU A 283 22.14 -10.14 -4.73
CA LEU A 283 22.87 -9.04 -4.09
C LEU A 283 23.84 -9.55 -3.01
N CYS A 284 23.41 -10.51 -2.17
CA CYS A 284 24.27 -11.04 -1.11
C CYS A 284 25.47 -11.80 -1.66
N PHE A 285 25.31 -12.57 -2.76
CA PHE A 285 26.45 -13.21 -3.42
C PHE A 285 27.36 -12.26 -4.17
N CYS A 286 26.82 -11.16 -4.70
CA CYS A 286 27.57 -10.18 -5.48
C CYS A 286 28.06 -8.98 -4.64
N MET A 287 27.74 -8.93 -3.36
CA MET A 287 28.17 -7.86 -2.45
C MET A 287 29.68 -7.95 -2.22
N GLY A 288 30.38 -6.82 -2.37
CA GLY A 288 31.79 -6.71 -2.00
C GLY A 288 31.99 -6.58 -0.49
N ASP A 289 32.79 -5.61 -0.08
CA ASP A 289 32.94 -5.25 1.32
C ASP A 289 31.65 -4.63 1.89
N ILE A 290 31.15 -5.16 3.01
CA ILE A 290 29.92 -4.70 3.63
C ILE A 290 30.02 -3.25 4.10
N GLU A 291 31.15 -2.86 4.71
CA GLU A 291 31.33 -1.51 5.25
C GLU A 291 31.42 -0.48 4.13
N ALA A 292 32.16 -0.79 3.08
CA ALA A 292 32.25 0.05 1.90
C ALA A 292 30.87 0.19 1.20
N THR A 293 30.13 -0.90 1.12
CA THR A 293 28.77 -0.90 0.53
C THR A 293 27.79 -0.08 1.39
N ALA A 294 27.81 -0.24 2.71
CA ALA A 294 26.93 0.47 3.62
C ALA A 294 27.22 1.99 3.67
N ASN A 295 28.49 2.37 3.55
CA ASN A 295 28.96 3.77 3.60
C ASN A 295 29.21 4.38 2.21
N SER A 296 28.61 3.81 1.17
CA SER A 296 28.78 4.32 -0.20
C SER A 296 28.37 5.80 -0.33
N SER A 297 29.18 6.59 -1.02
CA SER A 297 28.92 8.01 -1.30
C SER A 297 27.65 8.24 -2.12
N THR A 298 27.18 7.22 -2.85
CA THR A 298 25.93 7.28 -3.62
C THR A 298 24.68 7.34 -2.73
N GLY A 299 24.80 7.02 -1.44
CA GLY A 299 23.66 6.93 -0.51
C GLY A 299 22.72 5.74 -0.76
N VAL A 300 22.99 4.92 -1.80
CA VAL A 300 22.20 3.73 -2.15
C VAL A 300 23.14 2.53 -2.28
N PRO A 301 23.18 1.62 -1.29
CA PRO A 301 24.11 0.47 -1.29
C PRO A 301 24.05 -0.39 -2.55
N VAL A 302 22.86 -0.54 -3.13
CA VAL A 302 22.65 -1.36 -4.34
C VAL A 302 23.36 -0.77 -5.55
N ILE A 303 23.47 0.56 -5.68
CA ILE A 303 24.25 1.20 -6.75
C ILE A 303 25.74 0.85 -6.61
N GLN A 304 26.26 0.80 -5.37
CA GLN A 304 27.63 0.37 -5.10
C GLN A 304 27.86 -1.08 -5.53
N ILE A 305 26.96 -2.00 -5.15
CA ILE A 305 27.04 -3.42 -5.56
C ILE A 305 27.05 -3.54 -7.10
N PHE A 306 26.24 -2.74 -7.79
CA PHE A 306 26.23 -2.72 -9.25
C PHE A 306 27.57 -2.25 -9.83
N TYR A 307 28.16 -1.22 -9.23
CA TYR A 307 29.45 -0.69 -9.66
C TYR A 307 30.57 -1.70 -9.40
N ASP A 308 30.60 -2.30 -8.22
CA ASP A 308 31.61 -3.30 -7.85
C ASP A 308 31.53 -4.54 -8.74
N SER A 309 30.33 -4.92 -9.18
CA SER A 309 30.12 -6.07 -10.06
C SER A 309 30.47 -5.76 -11.51
N THR A 310 30.08 -4.59 -12.02
CA THR A 310 30.25 -4.26 -13.46
C THR A 310 31.56 -3.55 -13.78
N GLN A 311 32.20 -2.94 -12.79
CA GLN A 311 33.40 -2.08 -12.90
C GLN A 311 33.23 -0.98 -13.97
N SER A 312 31.98 -0.57 -14.25
CA SER A 312 31.62 0.40 -15.29
C SER A 312 30.58 1.38 -14.80
N LYS A 313 30.90 2.69 -14.77
CA LYS A 313 29.93 3.73 -14.42
C LYS A 313 28.72 3.71 -15.35
N SER A 314 28.93 3.56 -16.66
CA SER A 314 27.82 3.51 -17.63
C SER A 314 26.94 2.27 -17.44
N GLY A 315 27.55 1.10 -17.23
CA GLY A 315 26.81 -0.15 -16.95
C GLY A 315 25.95 -0.02 -15.68
N THR A 316 26.55 0.50 -14.61
CA THR A 316 25.84 0.76 -13.34
C THR A 316 24.68 1.73 -13.52
N CYS A 317 24.88 2.85 -14.23
CA CYS A 317 23.81 3.81 -14.50
C CYS A 317 22.67 3.20 -15.31
N ILE A 318 22.94 2.31 -16.28
CA ILE A 318 21.89 1.62 -17.02
C ILE A 318 21.06 0.72 -16.08
N LEU A 319 21.72 -0.11 -15.26
CA LEU A 319 21.03 -0.99 -14.31
C LEU A 319 20.22 -0.19 -13.26
N ALA A 320 20.81 0.85 -12.71
CA ALA A 320 20.14 1.72 -11.74
C ALA A 320 18.97 2.50 -12.38
N SER A 321 19.10 2.92 -13.65
CA SER A 321 18.01 3.59 -14.37
C SER A 321 16.82 2.66 -14.62
N MET A 322 17.05 1.36 -14.84
CA MET A 322 15.95 0.38 -14.95
C MET A 322 15.11 0.33 -13.69
N ILE A 323 15.76 0.35 -12.51
CA ILE A 323 15.09 0.43 -11.21
C ILE A 323 14.40 1.79 -11.03
N THR A 324 15.07 2.88 -11.38
CA THR A 324 14.52 4.23 -11.27
C THR A 324 13.22 4.39 -12.05
N VAL A 325 13.13 3.84 -13.27
CA VAL A 325 11.90 3.84 -14.06
C VAL A 325 10.77 3.12 -13.32
N ILE A 326 11.04 1.96 -12.71
CA ILE A 326 10.03 1.21 -11.94
C ILE A 326 9.54 2.04 -10.75
N ILE A 327 10.46 2.67 -10.00
CA ILE A 327 10.13 3.49 -8.84
C ILE A 327 9.26 4.70 -9.26
N VAL A 328 9.60 5.39 -10.34
CA VAL A 328 8.80 6.50 -10.86
C VAL A 328 7.41 6.04 -11.30
N MET A 329 7.30 4.88 -11.95
CA MET A 329 6.01 4.30 -12.33
C MET A 329 5.19 3.87 -11.10
N CYS A 330 5.85 3.32 -10.08
CA CYS A 330 5.24 3.02 -8.78
C CYS A 330 4.66 4.29 -8.12
N SER A 331 5.35 5.43 -8.17
CA SER A 331 4.83 6.72 -7.66
C SER A 331 3.50 7.12 -8.33
N ILE A 332 3.36 6.88 -9.63
CA ILE A 332 2.11 7.15 -10.36
C ILE A 332 0.98 6.24 -9.84
N GLY A 333 1.28 4.96 -9.63
CA GLY A 333 0.32 3.98 -9.08
C GLY A 333 -0.11 4.31 -7.65
N LEU A 334 0.84 4.62 -6.76
CA LEU A 334 0.58 4.99 -5.36
C LEU A 334 -0.24 6.29 -5.24
N LEU A 335 -0.02 7.26 -6.13
CA LEU A 335 -0.86 8.47 -6.19
C LEU A 335 -2.28 8.13 -6.65
N ALA A 336 -2.42 7.23 -7.63
CA ALA A 336 -3.71 6.76 -8.09
C ALA A 336 -4.47 6.06 -6.96
N GLU A 337 -3.87 5.04 -6.35
CA GLU A 337 -4.43 4.28 -5.23
C GLU A 337 -4.81 5.17 -4.04
N GLY A 338 -3.88 5.99 -3.57
CA GLY A 338 -4.11 6.89 -2.45
C GLY A 338 -5.26 7.88 -2.71
N SER A 339 -5.37 8.42 -3.93
CA SER A 339 -6.46 9.35 -4.26
C SER A 339 -7.82 8.67 -4.33
N ARG A 340 -7.92 7.40 -4.79
CA ARG A 340 -9.18 6.63 -4.77
C ARG A 340 -9.59 6.30 -3.34
N SER A 341 -8.62 5.97 -2.49
CA SER A 341 -8.87 5.70 -1.06
C SER A 341 -9.32 6.96 -0.31
N VAL A 342 -8.70 8.12 -0.59
CA VAL A 342 -9.16 9.43 -0.06
C VAL A 342 -10.58 9.73 -0.53
N TYR A 343 -10.87 9.53 -1.82
CA TYR A 343 -12.20 9.71 -2.38
C TYR A 343 -13.22 8.78 -1.70
N ALA A 344 -12.95 7.48 -1.60
CA ALA A 344 -13.85 6.50 -1.03
C ALA A 344 -14.19 6.83 0.45
N PHE A 345 -13.17 7.16 1.24
CA PHE A 345 -13.38 7.51 2.65
C PHE A 345 -14.08 8.88 2.81
N ALA A 346 -13.86 9.83 1.89
CA ALA A 346 -14.60 11.09 1.84
C ALA A 346 -16.06 10.89 1.40
N ARG A 347 -16.34 9.99 0.43
CA ARG A 347 -17.68 9.62 0.01
C ARG A 347 -18.52 9.14 1.22
N ASP A 348 -17.90 8.34 2.08
CA ASP A 348 -18.52 7.85 3.32
C ASP A 348 -18.49 8.87 4.47
N ARG A 349 -18.12 10.12 4.20
CA ARG A 349 -18.03 11.24 5.16
C ARG A 349 -17.04 11.00 6.31
N GLY A 350 -15.98 10.24 6.05
CA GLY A 350 -14.90 9.94 7.01
C GLY A 350 -13.85 11.03 7.15
N LEU A 351 -13.77 11.99 6.22
CA LEU A 351 -12.79 13.08 6.24
C LEU A 351 -13.44 14.45 6.47
N PRO A 352 -12.69 15.41 7.04
CA PRO A 352 -13.04 16.81 6.93
C PRO A 352 -13.16 17.23 5.45
N PHE A 353 -14.07 18.14 5.15
CA PHE A 353 -14.33 18.61 3.77
C PHE A 353 -14.75 17.49 2.79
N SER A 354 -15.41 16.45 3.29
CA SER A 354 -15.88 15.30 2.52
C SER A 354 -16.64 15.68 1.24
N GLY A 355 -17.52 16.68 1.29
CA GLY A 355 -18.28 17.14 0.12
C GLY A 355 -17.41 17.70 -1.02
N LEU A 356 -16.18 18.17 -0.73
CA LEU A 356 -15.21 18.60 -1.74
C LEU A 356 -14.39 17.42 -2.26
N LEU A 357 -13.93 16.54 -1.35
CA LEU A 357 -13.01 15.45 -1.65
C LEU A 357 -13.70 14.27 -2.35
N SER A 358 -15.03 14.12 -2.19
CA SER A 358 -15.84 13.09 -2.85
C SER A 358 -16.34 13.51 -4.25
N GLN A 359 -15.89 14.64 -4.78
CA GLN A 359 -16.28 15.07 -6.12
C GLN A 359 -15.46 14.37 -7.20
N VAL A 360 -16.14 13.82 -8.19
CA VAL A 360 -15.54 13.24 -9.40
C VAL A 360 -15.71 14.22 -10.56
N GLU A 361 -14.63 14.49 -11.28
CA GLU A 361 -14.66 15.36 -12.46
C GLU A 361 -15.46 14.67 -13.58
N PRO A 362 -16.53 15.31 -14.10
CA PRO A 362 -17.51 14.64 -14.98
C PRO A 362 -16.93 14.14 -16.31
N LYS A 363 -15.95 14.85 -16.89
CA LYS A 363 -15.39 14.53 -18.20
C LYS A 363 -14.35 13.41 -18.12
N LYS A 364 -13.45 13.48 -17.15
CA LYS A 364 -12.33 12.52 -17.00
C LYS A 364 -12.65 11.35 -16.09
N LYS A 365 -13.72 11.45 -15.29
CA LYS A 365 -14.12 10.45 -14.30
C LYS A 365 -13.00 10.14 -13.29
N ILE A 366 -12.37 11.19 -12.75
CA ILE A 366 -11.30 11.11 -11.74
C ILE A 366 -11.61 11.99 -10.53
N PRO A 367 -11.17 11.63 -9.32
CA PRO A 367 -11.37 12.40 -8.10
C PRO A 367 -10.30 13.49 -7.96
N LEU A 368 -10.41 14.58 -8.74
CA LEU A 368 -9.37 15.59 -8.89
C LEU A 368 -8.93 16.22 -7.55
N ASN A 369 -9.89 16.55 -6.69
CA ASN A 369 -9.61 17.16 -5.39
C ASN A 369 -8.87 16.20 -4.45
N ALA A 370 -9.22 14.90 -4.49
CA ALA A 370 -8.52 13.88 -3.74
C ALA A 370 -7.08 13.67 -4.26
N ILE A 371 -6.85 13.75 -5.58
CA ILE A 371 -5.51 13.70 -6.17
C ILE A 371 -4.64 14.86 -5.66
N PHE A 372 -5.16 16.09 -5.65
CA PHE A 372 -4.41 17.25 -5.15
C PHE A 372 -4.11 17.16 -3.65
N LEU A 373 -5.07 16.69 -2.84
CA LEU A 373 -4.82 16.47 -1.41
C LEU A 373 -3.74 15.39 -1.20
N THR A 374 -3.83 14.28 -1.91
CA THR A 374 -2.87 13.17 -1.81
C THR A 374 -1.45 13.65 -2.12
N VAL A 375 -1.24 14.33 -3.25
CA VAL A 375 0.09 14.82 -3.60
C VAL A 375 0.58 15.88 -2.62
N ALA A 376 -0.29 16.79 -2.16
CA ALA A 376 0.09 17.83 -1.20
C ALA A 376 0.62 17.22 0.13
N VAL A 377 -0.05 16.16 0.62
CA VAL A 377 0.42 15.43 1.82
C VAL A 377 1.74 14.72 1.55
N GLN A 378 1.91 14.06 0.39
CA GLN A 378 3.16 13.41 0.03
C GLN A 378 4.33 14.39 -0.04
N LEU A 379 4.15 15.55 -0.69
CA LEU A 379 5.17 16.60 -0.74
C LEU A 379 5.49 17.17 0.65
N GLY A 380 4.48 17.34 1.50
CA GLY A 380 4.65 17.76 2.89
C GLY A 380 5.46 16.75 3.71
N LEU A 381 5.20 15.46 3.56
CA LEU A 381 5.97 14.39 4.22
C LEU A 381 7.43 14.34 3.71
N ASN A 382 7.67 14.52 2.41
CA ASN A 382 9.04 14.61 1.88
C ASN A 382 9.79 15.83 2.45
N ALA A 383 9.10 16.95 2.75
CA ALA A 383 9.71 18.15 3.32
C ALA A 383 10.30 17.92 4.73
N ILE A 384 9.85 16.90 5.47
CA ILE A 384 10.40 16.54 6.78
C ILE A 384 11.91 16.29 6.69
N TYR A 385 12.39 15.79 5.57
CA TYR A 385 13.82 15.50 5.33
C TYR A 385 14.71 16.75 5.35
N PHE A 386 14.17 17.96 5.14
CA PHE A 386 14.95 19.21 5.34
C PHE A 386 15.46 19.32 6.78
N GLY A 387 14.64 18.90 7.75
CA GLY A 387 14.96 19.04 9.18
C GLY A 387 15.86 17.94 9.74
N ALA A 388 15.62 16.68 9.37
CA ALA A 388 16.32 15.55 9.96
C ALA A 388 16.58 14.42 8.93
N LYS A 389 17.78 13.81 8.99
CA LYS A 389 18.07 12.60 8.19
C LYS A 389 17.18 11.42 8.57
N THR A 390 16.92 11.24 9.87
CA THR A 390 16.00 10.21 10.40
C THR A 390 14.55 10.43 10.01
N GLY A 391 14.20 11.60 9.44
CA GLY A 391 12.87 11.87 8.93
C GLY A 391 12.43 10.87 7.87
N PHE A 392 13.34 10.41 7.02
CA PHE A 392 13.06 9.40 6.00
C PHE A 392 12.71 8.04 6.59
N GLU A 393 13.50 7.53 7.54
CA GLU A 393 13.24 6.26 8.23
C GLU A 393 11.94 6.31 9.03
N THR A 394 11.65 7.45 9.65
CA THR A 394 10.39 7.68 10.34
C THR A 394 9.19 7.61 9.37
N VAL A 395 9.27 8.22 8.19
CA VAL A 395 8.18 8.15 7.20
C VAL A 395 8.00 6.73 6.66
N ILE A 396 9.07 5.96 6.46
CA ILE A 396 9.00 4.52 6.13
C ILE A 396 8.23 3.76 7.20
N SER A 397 8.59 3.97 8.46
CA SER A 397 7.96 3.29 9.60
C SER A 397 6.50 3.69 9.77
N ILE A 398 6.15 4.97 9.57
CA ILE A 398 4.76 5.47 9.57
C ILE A 398 3.95 4.79 8.48
N ALA A 399 4.49 4.72 7.25
CA ALA A 399 3.84 4.12 6.11
C ALA A 399 3.50 2.65 6.39
N THR A 400 4.51 1.88 6.78
CA THR A 400 4.35 0.43 7.02
C THR A 400 3.46 0.16 8.22
N THR A 401 3.61 0.91 9.32
CA THR A 401 2.76 0.75 10.51
C THR A 401 1.30 1.13 10.20
N GLY A 402 1.07 2.17 9.40
CA GLY A 402 -0.28 2.55 8.97
C GLY A 402 -1.00 1.40 8.27
N PHE A 403 -0.33 0.74 7.31
CA PHE A 403 -0.85 -0.46 6.65
C PHE A 403 -1.09 -1.60 7.63
N TYR A 404 -0.11 -1.95 8.45
CA TYR A 404 -0.19 -3.11 9.32
C TYR A 404 -1.21 -2.97 10.42
N VAL A 405 -1.40 -1.76 10.96
CA VAL A 405 -2.49 -1.48 11.90
C VAL A 405 -3.85 -1.61 11.20
N SER A 406 -4.01 -1.05 9.99
CA SER A 406 -5.26 -1.17 9.24
C SER A 406 -5.60 -2.63 8.91
N TYR A 407 -4.62 -3.44 8.49
CA TYR A 407 -4.78 -4.87 8.26
C TYR A 407 -5.10 -5.64 9.54
N SER A 408 -4.44 -5.31 10.66
CA SER A 408 -4.72 -5.92 11.96
C SER A 408 -6.17 -5.72 12.38
N LEU A 409 -6.71 -4.52 12.14
CA LEU A 409 -8.10 -4.20 12.48
C LEU A 409 -9.11 -5.00 11.65
N VAL A 410 -8.78 -5.34 10.40
CA VAL A 410 -9.63 -6.22 9.57
C VAL A 410 -9.73 -7.61 10.18
N PHE A 411 -8.60 -8.23 10.52
CA PHE A 411 -8.58 -9.58 11.11
C PHE A 411 -9.15 -9.59 12.52
N PHE A 412 -8.91 -8.55 13.30
CA PHE A 412 -9.53 -8.37 14.60
C PHE A 412 -11.06 -8.29 14.48
N ALA A 413 -11.58 -7.48 13.54
CA ALA A 413 -13.01 -7.38 13.27
C ALA A 413 -13.61 -8.72 12.82
N ARG A 414 -12.91 -9.49 11.97
CA ARG A 414 -13.31 -10.82 11.52
C ARG A 414 -13.49 -11.79 12.68
N LEU A 415 -12.48 -11.86 13.56
CA LEU A 415 -12.51 -12.75 14.72
C LEU A 415 -13.60 -12.33 15.72
N LEU A 416 -13.71 -11.03 16.02
CA LEU A 416 -14.77 -10.52 16.89
C LEU A 416 -16.16 -10.81 16.34
N GLY A 417 -16.38 -10.56 15.04
CA GLY A 417 -17.66 -10.82 14.39
C GLY A 417 -18.08 -12.29 14.46
N TYR A 418 -17.10 -13.20 14.25
CA TYR A 418 -17.34 -14.64 14.37
C TYR A 418 -17.68 -15.07 15.80
N PHE A 419 -16.86 -14.69 16.79
CA PHE A 419 -17.01 -15.18 18.15
C PHE A 419 -18.22 -14.58 18.90
N PHE A 420 -18.56 -13.32 18.64
CA PHE A 420 -19.60 -12.62 19.41
C PHE A 420 -20.97 -12.52 18.70
N HIS A 421 -21.01 -12.64 17.37
CA HIS A 421 -22.26 -12.49 16.63
C HIS A 421 -22.57 -13.60 15.65
N HIS A 422 -21.73 -14.63 15.55
CA HIS A 422 -21.83 -15.69 14.53
C HIS A 422 -21.99 -15.14 13.10
N GLN A 423 -21.64 -13.88 12.88
CA GLN A 423 -21.65 -13.24 11.57
C GLN A 423 -20.55 -13.82 10.71
N ALA A 424 -20.89 -14.05 9.44
CA ALA A 424 -19.96 -14.57 8.45
C ALA A 424 -19.39 -15.97 8.77
N SER A 425 -20.29 -16.94 8.90
CA SER A 425 -19.91 -18.36 8.97
C SER A 425 -19.20 -18.84 7.70
N SER A 426 -19.58 -18.33 6.53
CA SER A 426 -18.87 -18.52 5.24
C SER A 426 -19.10 -17.30 4.36
N PHE A 427 -18.14 -17.00 3.48
CA PHE A 427 -18.34 -15.94 2.50
C PHE A 427 -18.84 -16.52 1.18
N ASP A 428 -19.97 -16.01 0.70
CA ASP A 428 -20.51 -16.34 -0.62
C ASP A 428 -19.86 -15.44 -1.68
N GLY A 429 -18.68 -15.80 -2.15
CA GLY A 429 -17.95 -15.09 -3.19
C GLY A 429 -17.33 -16.06 -4.20
N PRO A 430 -16.92 -15.58 -5.39
CA PRO A 430 -16.22 -16.39 -6.37
C PRO A 430 -14.92 -17.03 -5.85
N TYR A 431 -14.32 -16.43 -4.83
CA TYR A 431 -13.20 -16.96 -4.08
C TYR A 431 -13.58 -17.03 -2.60
N SER A 432 -13.57 -18.22 -2.04
CA SER A 432 -13.90 -18.49 -0.63
C SER A 432 -12.98 -19.58 -0.07
N LEU A 433 -12.65 -19.45 1.21
CA LEU A 433 -11.86 -20.44 1.96
C LEU A 433 -12.78 -21.26 2.88
N PRO A 434 -12.46 -22.52 3.18
CA PRO A 434 -13.12 -23.24 4.25
C PRO A 434 -13.04 -22.47 5.57
N LEU A 435 -14.15 -22.35 6.30
CA LEU A 435 -14.24 -21.53 7.50
C LEU A 435 -13.11 -21.72 8.52
N PRO A 436 -12.68 -22.96 8.88
CA PRO A 436 -11.58 -23.15 9.83
C PRO A 436 -10.24 -22.59 9.30
N VAL A 437 -10.01 -22.70 7.97
CA VAL A 437 -8.81 -22.17 7.32
C VAL A 437 -8.82 -20.65 7.32
N SER A 438 -9.93 -20.02 6.94
CA SER A 438 -10.12 -18.57 6.94
C SER A 438 -9.90 -17.97 8.33
N LEU A 439 -10.49 -18.58 9.37
CA LEU A 439 -10.31 -18.14 10.76
C LEU A 439 -8.87 -18.37 11.25
N GLY A 440 -8.27 -19.52 10.90
CA GLY A 440 -6.87 -19.81 11.23
C GLY A 440 -5.91 -18.79 10.60
N PHE A 441 -6.08 -18.48 9.31
CA PHE A 441 -5.28 -17.45 8.63
C PHE A 441 -5.51 -16.06 9.24
N SER A 442 -6.73 -15.75 9.63
CA SER A 442 -7.05 -14.47 10.29
C SER A 442 -6.38 -14.35 11.66
N ALA A 443 -6.36 -15.42 12.46
CA ALA A 443 -5.72 -15.42 13.77
C ALA A 443 -4.18 -15.32 13.68
N ILE A 444 -3.56 -16.13 12.81
CA ILE A 444 -2.12 -16.09 12.57
C ILE A 444 -1.72 -14.73 11.98
N GLY A 445 -2.49 -14.24 11.01
CA GLY A 445 -2.27 -12.93 10.39
C GLY A 445 -2.35 -11.80 11.40
N LEU A 446 -3.34 -11.81 12.30
CA LEU A 446 -3.46 -10.80 13.36
C LEU A 446 -2.22 -10.77 14.26
N LEU A 447 -1.76 -11.93 14.73
CA LEU A 447 -0.57 -12.01 15.60
C LEU A 447 0.69 -11.50 14.89
N PHE A 448 0.88 -11.90 13.63
CA PHE A 448 2.01 -11.45 12.82
C PHE A 448 1.99 -9.94 12.57
N LEU A 449 0.83 -9.37 12.20
CA LEU A 449 0.68 -7.94 11.96
C LEU A 449 0.84 -7.10 13.22
N LEU A 450 0.38 -7.59 14.37
CA LEU A 450 0.62 -6.94 15.66
C LEU A 450 2.11 -6.96 16.02
N PHE A 451 2.78 -8.11 15.84
CA PHE A 451 4.23 -8.19 16.04
C PHE A 451 4.97 -7.18 15.15
N ALA A 452 4.66 -7.13 13.85
CA ALA A 452 5.27 -6.19 12.93
C ALA A 452 4.97 -4.73 13.32
N SER A 453 3.72 -4.40 13.67
CA SER A 453 3.34 -3.05 14.08
C SER A 453 4.09 -2.57 15.33
N ILE A 454 4.39 -3.47 16.26
CA ILE A 454 5.19 -3.16 17.46
C ILE A 454 6.66 -2.95 17.07
N THR A 455 7.21 -3.83 16.23
CA THR A 455 8.65 -3.79 15.87
C THR A 455 9.03 -2.55 15.08
N PHE A 456 8.14 -1.98 14.26
CA PHE A 456 8.38 -0.73 13.54
C PHE A 456 8.50 0.51 14.45
N ASN A 457 8.20 0.40 15.74
CA ASN A 457 8.40 1.49 16.68
C ASN A 457 9.79 1.47 17.34
N PHE A 458 10.58 0.42 17.14
CA PHE A 458 11.93 0.35 17.70
C PHE A 458 12.89 1.24 16.90
N PRO A 459 13.88 1.85 17.56
CA PRO A 459 14.94 2.59 16.89
C PRO A 459 15.85 1.66 16.11
N SER A 460 16.48 2.18 15.03
CA SER A 460 17.42 1.41 14.20
C SER A 460 18.76 1.15 14.88
N ASP A 461 19.20 2.06 15.78
CA ASP A 461 20.54 2.04 16.36
C ASP A 461 20.55 2.32 17.87
N ALA A 462 21.60 1.83 18.55
CA ALA A 462 21.91 2.14 19.94
C ALA A 462 23.34 2.74 20.06
N PRO A 463 23.54 3.75 20.95
CA PRO A 463 22.60 4.34 21.91
C PRO A 463 21.54 5.23 21.23
N VAL A 464 20.31 5.19 21.76
CA VAL A 464 19.21 6.00 21.24
C VAL A 464 19.41 7.46 21.62
N THR A 465 19.42 8.34 20.64
CA THR A 465 19.54 9.79 20.81
C THR A 465 18.29 10.47 20.23
N PHE A 466 18.10 11.77 20.50
CA PHE A 466 17.04 12.54 19.84
C PHE A 466 17.15 12.52 18.30
N GLN A 467 18.34 12.34 17.76
CA GLN A 467 18.59 12.32 16.32
C GLN A 467 18.38 10.92 15.71
N SER A 468 18.57 9.84 16.48
CA SER A 468 18.40 8.45 16.03
C SER A 468 17.10 7.81 16.52
N MET A 469 16.25 8.56 17.25
CA MET A 469 14.99 8.05 17.76
C MET A 469 13.97 7.86 16.62
N ASN A 470 13.26 6.73 16.67
CA ASN A 470 12.14 6.46 15.78
C ASN A 470 10.87 7.14 16.31
N TYR A 471 10.37 8.13 15.57
CA TYR A 471 9.20 8.92 15.96
C TYR A 471 7.86 8.30 15.48
N THR A 472 7.84 7.06 15.05
CA THR A 472 6.63 6.37 14.56
C THR A 472 5.51 6.35 15.60
N SER A 473 5.84 6.08 16.87
CA SER A 473 4.84 6.11 17.96
C SER A 473 4.20 7.50 18.13
N ALA A 474 4.96 8.57 17.97
CA ALA A 474 4.43 9.94 18.03
C ALA A 474 3.49 10.22 16.84
N ALA A 475 3.84 9.75 15.65
CA ALA A 475 3.00 9.89 14.46
C ALA A 475 1.70 9.06 14.58
N ILE A 476 1.77 7.83 15.07
CA ILE A 476 0.60 6.99 15.38
C ILE A 476 -0.29 7.69 16.41
N GLY A 477 0.30 8.26 17.46
CA GLY A 477 -0.40 9.05 18.47
C GLY A 477 -1.12 10.25 17.86
N LEU A 478 -0.45 10.99 16.95
CA LEU A 478 -1.05 12.12 16.25
C LEU A 478 -2.22 11.70 15.35
N VAL A 479 -2.06 10.63 14.57
CA VAL A 479 -3.15 10.09 13.72
C VAL A 479 -4.34 9.66 14.58
N THR A 480 -4.07 8.98 15.68
CA THR A 480 -5.10 8.57 16.65
C THR A 480 -5.82 9.79 17.25
N LEU A 481 -5.09 10.81 17.68
CA LEU A 481 -5.67 12.05 18.20
C LEU A 481 -6.51 12.78 17.14
N LEU A 482 -6.02 12.89 15.91
CA LEU A 482 -6.78 13.51 14.81
C LEU A 482 -8.05 12.71 14.49
N SER A 483 -7.97 11.39 14.46
CA SER A 483 -9.13 10.53 14.23
C SER A 483 -10.16 10.68 15.36
N LEU A 484 -9.74 10.73 16.62
CA LEU A 484 -10.64 10.94 17.76
C LEU A 484 -11.25 12.35 17.74
N LEU A 485 -10.43 13.38 17.51
CA LEU A 485 -10.91 14.77 17.42
C LEU A 485 -11.98 14.91 16.32
N THR A 486 -11.71 14.40 15.13
CA THR A 486 -12.65 14.45 14.01
C THR A 486 -13.86 13.54 14.25
N TRP A 487 -13.71 12.43 14.96
CA TRP A 487 -14.82 11.59 15.39
C TRP A 487 -15.80 12.37 16.28
N PHE A 488 -15.32 12.99 17.35
CA PHE A 488 -16.17 13.71 18.31
C PHE A 488 -16.74 15.01 17.76
N THR A 489 -16.06 15.67 16.82
CA THR A 489 -16.52 16.96 16.27
C THR A 489 -17.48 16.80 15.09
N THR A 490 -17.24 15.84 14.20
CA THR A 490 -17.97 15.76 12.93
C THR A 490 -18.47 14.34 12.60
N ALA A 491 -17.63 13.33 12.74
CA ALA A 491 -17.92 12.00 12.19
C ALA A 491 -18.98 11.24 12.99
N THR A 492 -19.14 11.48 14.29
CA THR A 492 -20.17 10.85 15.12
C THR A 492 -21.58 11.00 14.51
N HIS A 493 -21.85 12.12 13.86
CA HIS A 493 -23.16 12.41 13.27
C HIS A 493 -23.19 12.21 11.73
N ARG A 494 -22.05 12.23 11.06
CA ARG A 494 -21.97 12.28 9.59
C ARG A 494 -21.39 11.02 8.94
N PHE A 495 -20.45 10.33 9.59
CA PHE A 495 -19.85 9.13 9.02
C PHE A 495 -20.90 8.02 8.96
N VAL A 496 -21.29 7.65 7.76
CA VAL A 496 -22.31 6.60 7.55
C VAL A 496 -21.64 5.23 7.56
N GLY A 497 -20.43 5.15 6.98
CA GLY A 497 -19.72 3.90 6.74
C GLY A 497 -20.39 3.05 5.66
N PRO A 498 -19.67 2.11 5.08
CA PRO A 498 -20.26 1.14 4.16
C PRO A 498 -21.26 0.25 4.87
N SER A 499 -22.40 -0.07 4.22
CA SER A 499 -23.41 -0.98 4.75
C SER A 499 -23.90 -1.94 3.66
N ASP A 500 -24.11 -3.19 4.00
CA ASP A 500 -24.72 -4.19 3.11
C ASP A 500 -26.23 -4.28 3.41
N VAL A 501 -27.07 -4.20 2.39
CA VAL A 501 -28.54 -4.30 2.53
C VAL A 501 -28.94 -5.58 3.27
N LYS A 502 -28.30 -6.71 2.99
CA LYS A 502 -28.56 -7.98 3.68
C LYS A 502 -28.23 -7.88 5.18
N HIS A 503 -27.22 -7.13 5.54
CA HIS A 503 -26.78 -6.93 6.92
C HIS A 503 -27.77 -6.08 7.72
N LEU A 504 -28.36 -5.07 7.08
CA LEU A 504 -29.40 -4.22 7.68
C LEU A 504 -30.70 -4.99 7.92
N VAL A 505 -31.09 -5.84 6.98
CA VAL A 505 -32.31 -6.67 7.06
C VAL A 505 -32.17 -7.75 8.15
N VAL A 506 -31.02 -8.42 8.24
CA VAL A 506 -30.75 -9.48 9.24
C VAL A 506 -30.73 -8.92 10.67
N ASN A 507 -30.24 -7.67 10.84
CA ASN A 507 -30.14 -7.04 12.16
C ASN A 507 -31.40 -6.28 12.60
N GLY A 508 -32.49 -6.36 11.84
CA GLY A 508 -33.76 -5.71 12.19
C GLY A 508 -33.69 -4.17 12.19
N ILE A 509 -32.67 -3.59 11.62
CA ILE A 509 -32.49 -2.15 11.49
C ILE A 509 -33.03 -1.73 10.12
N GLY A 510 -34.35 -1.66 10.01
CA GLY A 510 -34.89 -0.88 8.91
C GLY A 510 -35.90 -1.60 8.04
N SER A 511 -37.10 -1.12 8.09
CA SER A 511 -37.95 -0.95 6.91
C SER A 511 -37.27 0.09 6.00
N ALA A 512 -37.23 -0.15 4.70
CA ALA A 512 -36.54 0.61 3.66
C ALA A 512 -36.92 2.12 3.53
N GLN A 513 -37.49 2.73 4.52
CA GLN A 513 -38.01 4.10 4.52
C GLN A 513 -37.17 5.13 5.30
N THR A 514 -36.09 4.73 6.00
CA THR A 514 -35.42 5.64 6.95
C THR A 514 -34.05 6.17 6.51
N LEU A 515 -33.57 5.87 5.29
CA LEU A 515 -32.25 6.34 4.82
C LEU A 515 -32.30 7.04 3.45
N GLN A 516 -33.36 7.82 3.18
CA GLN A 516 -33.21 8.87 2.16
C GLN A 516 -32.42 10.04 2.78
N PRO A 517 -31.45 10.61 2.07
CA PRO A 517 -30.82 11.87 2.48
C PRO A 517 -31.93 12.93 2.61
N THR A 518 -32.12 13.46 3.80
CA THR A 518 -32.91 14.69 3.95
C THR A 518 -32.13 15.80 3.28
N ASP A 519 -32.56 16.21 2.10
CA ASP A 519 -32.22 17.48 1.52
C ASP A 519 -32.77 18.59 2.43
N GLU A 520 -31.94 19.07 3.34
CA GLU A 520 -32.18 20.33 4.02
C GLU A 520 -31.82 21.48 3.07
N ASP A 521 -32.70 21.75 2.11
CA ASP A 521 -32.86 23.10 1.57
C ASP A 521 -34.34 23.43 1.63
N GLY A 522 -34.64 24.28 2.61
CA GLY A 522 -35.99 24.80 2.83
C GLY A 522 -36.45 25.70 1.68
N SER A 523 -37.40 25.23 0.93
CA SER A 523 -38.40 26.11 0.32
C SER A 523 -39.74 25.41 0.25
N SER A 524 -40.56 25.74 1.22
CA SER A 524 -42.00 25.53 1.22
C SER A 524 -42.63 26.18 -0.01
N THR A 525 -43.22 25.40 -0.90
CA THR A 525 -44.36 25.84 -1.70
C THR A 525 -45.40 24.74 -1.76
N SER A 526 -46.39 24.89 -0.88
CA SER A 526 -47.67 24.27 -0.98
C SER A 526 -48.31 24.58 -2.34
N LYS A 527 -48.66 23.55 -3.10
CA LYS A 527 -49.79 23.59 -4.04
C LYS A 527 -50.61 22.34 -3.89
N GLU A 528 -51.73 22.53 -3.23
CA GLU A 528 -52.94 21.75 -3.42
C GLU A 528 -53.20 21.52 -4.92
N ASN A 529 -53.51 20.32 -5.28
CA ASN A 529 -54.46 20.13 -6.38
C ASN A 529 -55.32 18.88 -6.13
N ASN A 530 -56.57 19.20 -5.90
CA ASN A 530 -57.71 18.29 -5.84
C ASN A 530 -57.94 17.53 -7.15
N GLY A 531 -58.32 16.29 -7.01
CA GLY A 531 -59.47 15.69 -7.70
C GLY A 531 -59.28 15.23 -9.15
N LYS A 532 -59.36 13.92 -9.36
CA LYS A 532 -60.58 13.31 -9.95
C LYS A 532 -60.35 11.81 -10.18
N ILE A 533 -61.19 11.06 -9.51
CA ILE A 533 -61.60 9.72 -9.88
C ILE A 533 -62.34 9.78 -11.22
N PHE A 534 -62.01 8.90 -12.19
CA PHE A 534 -63.01 8.25 -13.06
C PHE A 534 -62.42 7.13 -13.91
N SER A 535 -63.09 6.00 -13.80
CA SER A 535 -63.24 4.78 -14.64
C SER A 535 -61.99 3.99 -15.01
#